data_b88b1f314d48d53a2e34031b1be23b39
#
_entry.id   b88b1f314d48d53a2e34031b1be23b39
#
_cell.length_a   1.000
_cell.length_b   1.000
_cell.length_c   1.000
_cell.angle_alpha   90.00
_cell.angle_beta   90.00
_cell.angle_gamma   90.00
#
_symmetry.space_group_name_H-M   'P 1'
#
loop_
_entity.id
_entity.type
_entity.pdbx_description
1 polymer ?
#
loop_
_entity_poly.entity_id
_entity_poly.type
_entity_poly.pdbx_seq_one_letter_code
_entity_poly.pdbx_strand_id
1 'polypeptide(L)'
;NPCTAYRMLKDFETLEEGDWFIQNGANSGVGRAAIQLGALWNLKSINVIRDRPDAAATQSMKDELLALGATHVVTESELMAKGFAEQVKEWTSGGREKVKVGLNCVGGKPTAALVKCLSSGGHLVSYGAMSKQPLMLPTGALIFKDIKFSGFWVSRWSDANPEEKKRTVEEILDLTREGSFRDIPVQEVRWDWGTEEGLLKDAVSGTLGGFRAGKGVFVYGDT
;
A
#
# COMPACT_ATOMS: atom_id res chain seq x y z
N ASN A 1 7.55 4.63 6.24
CA ASN A 1 6.45 3.91 5.58
C ASN A 1 5.27 3.65 6.52
N PRO A 2 5.45 3.09 7.74
CA PRO A 2 4.32 2.86 8.65
C PRO A 2 3.55 4.13 9.01
N CYS A 3 4.24 5.23 9.33
CA CYS A 3 3.58 6.52 9.60
C CYS A 3 2.77 7.04 8.41
N THR A 4 3.25 6.81 7.16
CA THR A 4 2.49 7.17 5.95
C THR A 4 1.18 6.41 5.88
N ALA A 5 1.22 5.09 6.06
CA ALA A 5 0.03 4.24 6.06
C ALA A 5 -0.93 4.62 7.20
N TYR A 6 -0.40 4.79 8.41
CA TYR A 6 -1.17 5.17 9.60
C TYR A 6 -1.96 6.45 9.35
N ARG A 7 -1.28 7.51 8.90
CA ARG A 7 -1.93 8.82 8.71
C ARG A 7 -2.94 8.80 7.56
N MET A 8 -2.64 8.09 6.47
CA MET A 8 -3.59 7.99 5.37
C MET A 8 -4.88 7.26 5.75
N LEU A 9 -4.83 6.30 6.66
CA LEU A 9 -6.01 5.60 7.14
C LEU A 9 -6.76 6.35 8.25
N LYS A 10 -6.14 7.36 8.89
CA LYS A 10 -6.74 8.13 10.00
C LYS A 10 -7.22 9.53 9.60
N ASP A 11 -6.55 10.20 8.65
CA ASP A 11 -6.71 11.65 8.49
C ASP A 11 -7.68 12.06 7.36
N PHE A 12 -8.03 11.18 6.43
CA PHE A 12 -8.77 11.56 5.23
C PHE A 12 -10.26 11.21 5.28
N GLU A 13 -10.61 10.12 5.92
CA GLU A 13 -12.01 9.72 6.17
C GLU A 13 -12.11 9.04 7.53
N THR A 14 -13.24 9.19 8.18
CA THR A 14 -13.54 8.41 9.39
C THR A 14 -13.83 6.97 9.01
N LEU A 15 -12.90 6.08 9.35
CA LEU A 15 -13.04 4.64 9.14
C LEU A 15 -13.52 3.99 10.43
N GLU A 16 -14.58 3.20 10.31
CA GLU A 16 -15.16 2.40 11.39
C GLU A 16 -14.87 0.92 11.14
N GLU A 17 -15.03 0.10 12.17
CA GLU A 17 -14.89 -1.35 12.05
C GLU A 17 -15.79 -1.91 10.94
N GLY A 18 -15.22 -2.73 10.06
CA GLY A 18 -15.90 -3.30 8.90
C GLY A 18 -15.86 -2.43 7.64
N ASP A 19 -15.41 -1.17 7.72
CA ASP A 19 -15.20 -0.34 6.54
C ASP A 19 -14.05 -0.87 5.67
N TRP A 20 -14.10 -0.54 4.40
CA TRP A 20 -13.11 -1.00 3.44
C TRP A 20 -12.21 0.13 2.95
N PHE A 21 -10.96 -0.22 2.73
CA PHE A 21 -10.07 0.56 1.88
C PHE A 21 -9.55 -0.29 0.71
N ILE A 22 -9.14 0.37 -0.36
CA ILE A 22 -8.49 -0.26 -1.51
C ILE A 22 -7.13 0.41 -1.75
N GLN A 23 -6.11 -0.36 -2.10
CA GLN A 23 -4.79 0.21 -2.39
C GLN A 23 -4.11 -0.46 -3.58
N ASN A 24 -3.28 0.31 -4.31
CA ASN A 24 -2.28 -0.25 -5.21
C ASN A 24 -0.88 -0.22 -4.61
N GLY A 25 0.06 -0.96 -5.21
CA GLY A 25 1.39 -1.12 -4.64
C GLY A 25 1.38 -1.81 -3.27
N ALA A 26 0.45 -2.73 -3.05
CA ALA A 26 0.17 -3.35 -1.76
C ALA A 26 1.36 -4.12 -1.15
N ASN A 27 2.27 -4.61 -1.97
CA ASN A 27 3.50 -5.27 -1.52
C ASN A 27 4.66 -4.31 -1.19
N SER A 28 4.45 -2.99 -1.33
CA SER A 28 5.41 -1.97 -0.89
C SER A 28 5.45 -1.84 0.64
N GLY A 29 6.46 -1.15 1.17
CA GLY A 29 6.55 -0.91 2.62
C GLY A 29 5.36 -0.15 3.20
N VAL A 30 4.77 0.79 2.45
CA VAL A 30 3.53 1.48 2.87
C VAL A 30 2.34 0.55 2.75
N GLY A 31 2.23 -0.21 1.64
CA GLY A 31 1.11 -1.11 1.40
C GLY A 31 1.02 -2.22 2.46
N ARG A 32 2.14 -2.84 2.81
CA ARG A 32 2.22 -3.85 3.88
C ARG A 32 1.85 -3.27 5.25
N ALA A 33 2.28 -2.04 5.53
CA ALA A 33 1.90 -1.35 6.76
C ALA A 33 0.39 -1.05 6.79
N ALA A 34 -0.19 -0.60 5.68
CA ALA A 34 -1.63 -0.34 5.60
C ALA A 34 -2.47 -1.61 5.81
N ILE A 35 -2.03 -2.76 5.28
CA ILE A 35 -2.68 -4.07 5.51
C ILE A 35 -2.71 -4.38 7.01
N GLN A 36 -1.57 -4.33 7.68
CA GLN A 36 -1.46 -4.69 9.08
C GLN A 36 -2.24 -3.74 9.99
N LEU A 37 -2.08 -2.43 9.80
CA LEU A 37 -2.83 -1.42 10.56
C LEU A 37 -4.34 -1.54 10.31
N GLY A 38 -4.75 -1.76 9.07
CA GLY A 38 -6.14 -1.99 8.73
C GLY A 38 -6.71 -3.22 9.45
N ALA A 39 -5.98 -4.34 9.45
CA ALA A 39 -6.40 -5.55 10.17
C ALA A 39 -6.48 -5.32 11.68
N LEU A 40 -5.53 -4.62 12.29
CA LEU A 40 -5.54 -4.27 13.72
C LEU A 40 -6.73 -3.37 14.11
N TRP A 41 -7.22 -2.56 13.17
CA TRP A 41 -8.39 -1.69 13.37
C TRP A 41 -9.70 -2.31 12.84
N ASN A 42 -9.72 -3.62 12.58
CA ASN A 42 -10.87 -4.35 12.05
C ASN A 42 -11.41 -3.78 10.72
N LEU A 43 -10.53 -3.16 9.92
CA LEU A 43 -10.85 -2.72 8.57
C LEU A 43 -10.66 -3.87 7.59
N LYS A 44 -11.41 -3.84 6.51
CA LYS A 44 -11.28 -4.76 5.38
C LYS A 44 -10.51 -4.10 4.24
N SER A 45 -9.72 -4.87 3.49
CA SER A 45 -8.84 -4.30 2.47
C SER A 45 -8.87 -5.05 1.14
N ILE A 46 -8.79 -4.29 0.04
CA ILE A 46 -8.56 -4.79 -1.30
C ILE A 46 -7.16 -4.33 -1.73
N ASN A 47 -6.28 -5.28 -1.97
CA ASN A 47 -4.85 -5.04 -2.11
C ASN A 47 -4.38 -5.41 -3.51
N VAL A 48 -3.99 -4.40 -4.28
CA VAL A 48 -3.57 -4.58 -5.67
C VAL A 48 -2.06 -4.68 -5.78
N ILE A 49 -1.57 -5.77 -6.37
CA ILE A 49 -0.16 -6.00 -6.69
C ILE A 49 0.03 -5.97 -8.21
N ARG A 50 1.27 -5.71 -8.64
CA ARG A 50 1.61 -5.87 -10.07
C ARG A 50 1.56 -7.35 -10.46
N ASP A 51 1.14 -7.61 -11.70
CA ASP A 51 1.26 -8.92 -12.31
C ASP A 51 2.73 -9.34 -12.31
N ARG A 52 2.99 -10.63 -12.09
CA ARG A 52 4.31 -11.22 -12.14
C ARG A 52 4.40 -12.16 -13.34
N PRO A 53 5.61 -12.37 -13.89
CA PRO A 53 5.78 -13.27 -15.03
C PRO A 53 5.37 -14.71 -14.73
N ASP A 54 5.46 -15.12 -13.47
CA ASP A 54 5.18 -16.47 -13.00
C ASP A 54 3.96 -16.49 -12.08
N ALA A 55 3.03 -17.41 -12.36
CA ALA A 55 1.81 -17.60 -11.59
C ALA A 55 2.11 -18.04 -10.14
N ALA A 56 3.12 -18.89 -9.93
CA ALA A 56 3.51 -19.34 -8.59
C ALA A 56 4.05 -18.16 -7.76
N ALA A 57 4.86 -17.29 -8.36
CA ALA A 57 5.36 -16.08 -7.69
C ALA A 57 4.21 -15.09 -7.38
N THR A 58 3.20 -15.02 -8.26
CA THR A 58 1.99 -14.22 -8.00
C THR A 58 1.22 -14.78 -6.81
N GLN A 59 0.99 -16.09 -6.79
CA GLN A 59 0.26 -16.75 -5.69
C GLN A 59 1.01 -16.62 -4.37
N SER A 60 2.32 -16.88 -4.35
CA SER A 60 3.16 -16.70 -3.16
C SER A 60 3.05 -15.29 -2.57
N MET A 61 3.03 -14.26 -3.41
CA MET A 61 2.85 -12.88 -2.94
C MET A 61 1.44 -12.61 -2.41
N LYS A 62 0.41 -13.19 -3.05
CA LYS A 62 -0.97 -13.11 -2.54
C LYS A 62 -1.06 -13.75 -1.15
N ASP A 63 -0.51 -14.94 -0.98
CA ASP A 63 -0.53 -15.68 0.29
C ASP A 63 0.23 -14.92 1.40
N GLU A 64 1.37 -14.32 1.06
CA GLU A 64 2.14 -13.50 1.99
C GLU A 64 1.33 -12.30 2.50
N LEU A 65 0.63 -11.58 1.62
CA LEU A 65 -0.17 -10.44 2.02
C LEU A 65 -1.44 -10.84 2.77
N LEU A 66 -2.05 -11.97 2.42
CA LEU A 66 -3.16 -12.54 3.19
C LEU A 66 -2.72 -12.90 4.61
N ALA A 67 -1.52 -13.48 4.76
CA ALA A 67 -0.94 -13.77 6.09
C ALA A 67 -0.60 -12.53 6.92
N LEU A 68 -0.49 -11.34 6.30
CA LEU A 68 -0.36 -10.06 6.98
C LEU A 68 -1.72 -9.46 7.41
N GLY A 69 -2.84 -10.07 7.04
CA GLY A 69 -4.18 -9.61 7.37
C GLY A 69 -4.94 -8.93 6.22
N ALA A 70 -4.46 -9.05 4.97
CA ALA A 70 -5.21 -8.59 3.81
C ALA A 70 -6.53 -9.36 3.67
N THR A 71 -7.64 -8.67 3.34
CA THR A 71 -8.93 -9.34 3.09
C THR A 71 -8.96 -9.94 1.68
N HIS A 72 -8.59 -9.15 0.67
CA HIS A 72 -8.43 -9.62 -0.70
C HIS A 72 -7.12 -9.12 -1.29
N VAL A 73 -6.49 -9.95 -2.11
CA VAL A 73 -5.30 -9.59 -2.88
C VAL A 73 -5.54 -9.93 -4.35
N VAL A 74 -5.42 -8.93 -5.21
CA VAL A 74 -5.65 -9.04 -6.65
C VAL A 74 -4.47 -8.48 -7.44
N THR A 75 -4.33 -8.87 -8.69
CA THR A 75 -3.34 -8.27 -9.59
C THR A 75 -3.90 -7.01 -10.25
N GLU A 76 -3.04 -6.23 -10.88
CA GLU A 76 -3.43 -5.05 -11.66
C GLU A 76 -4.30 -5.44 -12.86
N SER A 77 -4.00 -6.57 -13.50
CA SER A 77 -4.83 -7.11 -14.59
C SER A 77 -6.23 -7.50 -14.11
N GLU A 78 -6.35 -8.13 -12.94
CA GLU A 78 -7.64 -8.45 -12.31
C GLU A 78 -8.41 -7.16 -11.98
N LEU A 79 -7.77 -6.14 -11.39
CA LEU A 79 -8.38 -4.83 -11.13
C LEU A 79 -8.94 -4.18 -12.39
N MET A 80 -8.21 -4.28 -13.50
CA MET A 80 -8.60 -3.66 -14.78
C MET A 80 -9.58 -4.49 -15.58
N ALA A 81 -9.87 -5.71 -15.18
CA ALA A 81 -10.82 -6.58 -15.87
C ALA A 81 -12.24 -6.01 -15.85
N LYS A 82 -12.99 -6.29 -16.93
CA LYS A 82 -14.41 -5.93 -17.00
C LYS A 82 -15.17 -6.67 -15.89
N GLY A 83 -15.98 -5.95 -15.13
CA GLY A 83 -16.79 -6.55 -14.06
C GLY A 83 -16.13 -6.52 -12.67
N PHE A 84 -14.88 -6.05 -12.54
CA PHE A 84 -14.22 -6.04 -11.23
C PHE A 84 -14.95 -5.15 -10.20
N ALA A 85 -15.48 -4.02 -10.60
CA ALA A 85 -16.26 -3.16 -9.70
C ALA A 85 -17.55 -3.83 -9.19
N GLU A 86 -18.14 -4.70 -10.00
CA GLU A 86 -19.28 -5.54 -9.61
C GLU A 86 -18.85 -6.61 -8.61
N GLN A 87 -17.71 -7.24 -8.81
CA GLN A 87 -17.12 -8.17 -7.85
C GLN A 87 -16.83 -7.48 -6.49
N VAL A 88 -16.33 -6.25 -6.49
CA VAL A 88 -16.15 -5.46 -5.26
C VAL A 88 -17.50 -5.22 -4.57
N LYS A 89 -18.58 -4.97 -5.30
CA LYS A 89 -19.91 -4.86 -4.68
C LYS A 89 -20.36 -6.17 -4.01
N GLU A 90 -20.05 -7.32 -4.61
CA GLU A 90 -20.34 -8.61 -4.00
C GLU A 90 -19.58 -8.77 -2.67
N TRP A 91 -18.28 -8.47 -2.65
CA TRP A 91 -17.45 -8.50 -1.44
C TRP A 91 -17.94 -7.55 -0.34
N THR A 92 -18.50 -6.43 -0.73
CA THR A 92 -19.02 -5.39 0.17
C THR A 92 -20.51 -5.54 0.44
N SER A 93 -21.02 -6.77 0.47
CA SER A 93 -22.42 -7.08 0.81
C SER A 93 -23.43 -6.35 -0.09
N GLY A 94 -23.18 -6.32 -1.41
CA GLY A 94 -23.99 -5.57 -2.38
C GLY A 94 -23.77 -4.06 -2.33
N GLY A 95 -22.64 -3.61 -1.81
CA GLY A 95 -22.28 -2.18 -1.65
C GLY A 95 -22.85 -1.55 -0.38
N ARG A 96 -23.36 -2.34 0.55
CA ARG A 96 -23.78 -1.86 1.89
C ARG A 96 -22.59 -1.48 2.75
N GLU A 97 -21.54 -2.29 2.74
CA GLU A 97 -20.25 -1.93 3.31
C GLU A 97 -19.53 -0.96 2.37
N LYS A 98 -18.85 0.04 2.90
CA LYS A 98 -18.34 1.15 2.11
C LYS A 98 -16.84 1.05 1.89
N VAL A 99 -16.40 1.12 0.62
CA VAL A 99 -15.00 1.36 0.29
C VAL A 99 -14.76 2.86 0.38
N LYS A 100 -14.33 3.33 1.55
CA LYS A 100 -14.23 4.75 1.87
C LYS A 100 -12.94 5.39 1.40
N VAL A 101 -11.82 4.65 1.45
CA VAL A 101 -10.49 5.19 1.15
C VAL A 101 -9.80 4.37 0.06
N GLY A 102 -9.20 5.09 -0.90
CA GLY A 102 -8.28 4.53 -1.88
C GLY A 102 -6.87 5.08 -1.67
N LEU A 103 -5.86 4.20 -1.49
CA LEU A 103 -4.47 4.59 -1.36
C LEU A 103 -3.74 4.33 -2.68
N ASN A 104 -3.22 5.39 -3.29
CA ASN A 104 -2.59 5.32 -4.61
C ASN A 104 -1.13 5.76 -4.58
N CYS A 105 -0.23 4.89 -5.05
CA CYS A 105 1.17 5.22 -5.29
C CYS A 105 1.63 4.91 -6.72
N VAL A 106 0.75 4.47 -7.60
CA VAL A 106 1.13 4.03 -8.94
C VAL A 106 0.89 5.12 -9.99
N GLY A 107 -0.31 5.68 -10.05
CA GLY A 107 -0.70 6.60 -11.12
C GLY A 107 -1.27 5.88 -12.36
N GLY A 108 -1.52 6.63 -13.43
CA GLY A 108 -1.96 6.09 -14.73
C GLY A 108 -3.34 5.43 -14.72
N LYS A 109 -3.56 4.53 -15.68
CA LYS A 109 -4.83 3.79 -15.87
C LYS A 109 -5.28 2.96 -14.65
N PRO A 110 -4.39 2.28 -13.91
CA PRO A 110 -4.79 1.52 -12.72
C PRO A 110 -5.49 2.38 -11.66
N THR A 111 -5.10 3.66 -11.54
CA THR A 111 -5.77 4.58 -10.62
C THR A 111 -7.24 4.80 -11.00
N ALA A 112 -7.55 4.92 -12.29
CA ALA A 112 -8.93 5.05 -12.74
C ALA A 112 -9.78 3.82 -12.42
N ALA A 113 -9.20 2.62 -12.52
CA ALA A 113 -9.87 1.37 -12.14
C ALA A 113 -10.11 1.31 -10.63
N LEU A 114 -9.12 1.68 -9.82
CA LEU A 114 -9.24 1.75 -8.36
C LEU A 114 -10.34 2.72 -7.93
N VAL A 115 -10.42 3.92 -8.54
CA VAL A 115 -11.44 4.92 -8.24
C VAL A 115 -12.86 4.39 -8.50
N LYS A 116 -13.06 3.53 -9.51
CA LYS A 116 -14.36 2.93 -9.78
C LYS A 116 -14.87 2.05 -8.63
N CYS A 117 -13.97 1.48 -7.85
CA CYS A 117 -14.28 0.63 -6.70
C CYS A 117 -14.67 1.42 -5.45
N LEU A 118 -14.34 2.72 -5.37
CA LEU A 118 -14.73 3.55 -4.24
C LEU A 118 -16.25 3.76 -4.18
N SER A 119 -16.78 3.78 -2.98
CA SER A 119 -18.16 4.15 -2.72
C SER A 119 -18.39 5.65 -2.93
N SER A 120 -19.63 6.08 -3.09
CA SER A 120 -19.95 7.51 -3.15
C SER A 120 -19.47 8.23 -1.89
N GLY A 121 -18.89 9.41 -2.05
CA GLY A 121 -18.25 10.18 -0.98
C GLY A 121 -16.85 9.69 -0.61
N GLY A 122 -16.36 8.62 -1.23
CA GLY A 122 -15.04 8.07 -0.93
C GLY A 122 -13.88 8.99 -1.30
N HIS A 123 -12.69 8.70 -0.77
CA HIS A 123 -11.52 9.55 -0.89
C HIS A 123 -10.33 8.80 -1.50
N LEU A 124 -9.80 9.27 -2.61
CA LEU A 124 -8.53 8.79 -3.15
C LEU A 124 -7.38 9.63 -2.61
N VAL A 125 -6.44 9.00 -1.92
CA VAL A 125 -5.23 9.63 -1.40
C VAL A 125 -4.02 9.16 -2.21
N SER A 126 -3.35 10.08 -2.91
CA SER A 126 -2.15 9.79 -3.69
C SER A 126 -0.90 10.20 -2.93
N TYR A 127 0.00 9.25 -2.69
CA TYR A 127 1.25 9.46 -1.95
C TYR A 127 2.50 9.10 -2.74
N GLY A 128 2.33 8.69 -4.01
CA GLY A 128 3.42 8.33 -4.92
C GLY A 128 2.95 8.30 -6.36
N ALA A 129 3.92 8.14 -7.29
CA ALA A 129 3.69 8.07 -8.74
C ALA A 129 4.69 7.09 -9.38
N MET A 130 4.70 5.82 -8.95
CA MET A 130 5.71 4.82 -9.36
C MET A 130 5.70 4.54 -10.86
N SER A 131 4.55 4.67 -11.54
CA SER A 131 4.47 4.52 -13.00
C SER A 131 5.01 5.72 -13.77
N LYS A 132 5.27 6.85 -13.08
CA LYS A 132 5.61 8.14 -13.69
C LYS A 132 4.57 8.65 -14.69
N GLN A 133 3.36 8.10 -14.68
CA GLN A 133 2.24 8.50 -15.50
C GLN A 133 1.33 9.46 -14.74
N PRO A 134 0.72 10.45 -15.40
CA PRO A 134 -0.27 11.33 -14.80
C PRO A 134 -1.43 10.55 -14.20
N LEU A 135 -2.06 11.09 -13.17
CA LEU A 135 -3.29 10.52 -12.61
C LEU A 135 -4.41 10.56 -13.65
N MET A 136 -5.02 9.41 -13.90
CA MET A 136 -6.23 9.33 -14.70
C MET A 136 -7.44 9.24 -13.78
N LEU A 137 -8.20 10.33 -13.71
CA LEU A 137 -9.38 10.44 -12.85
C LEU A 137 -10.64 10.49 -13.71
N PRO A 138 -11.57 9.53 -13.55
CA PRO A 138 -12.83 9.56 -14.29
C PRO A 138 -13.67 10.77 -13.84
N THR A 139 -14.01 11.66 -14.74
CA THR A 139 -14.86 12.85 -14.45
C THR A 139 -16.19 12.46 -13.81
N GLY A 140 -16.78 11.33 -14.24
CA GLY A 140 -18.01 10.82 -13.65
C GLY A 140 -17.88 10.45 -12.16
N ALA A 141 -16.68 10.11 -11.69
CA ALA A 141 -16.46 9.83 -10.27
C ALA A 141 -16.58 11.12 -9.44
N LEU A 142 -16.08 12.24 -9.96
CA LEU A 142 -16.25 13.55 -9.33
C LEU A 142 -17.73 13.97 -9.29
N ILE A 143 -18.41 13.90 -10.44
CA ILE A 143 -19.77 14.46 -10.60
C ILE A 143 -20.83 13.59 -9.92
N PHE A 144 -20.76 12.27 -10.12
CA PHE A 144 -21.87 11.36 -9.76
C PHE A 144 -21.61 10.56 -8.48
N LYS A 145 -20.35 10.46 -8.04
CA LYS A 145 -19.98 9.74 -6.82
C LYS A 145 -19.40 10.64 -5.73
N ASP A 146 -19.21 11.92 -6.00
CA ASP A 146 -18.58 12.86 -5.05
C ASP A 146 -17.25 12.34 -4.49
N ILE A 147 -16.42 11.74 -5.36
CA ILE A 147 -15.11 11.22 -4.94
C ILE A 147 -14.16 12.39 -4.71
N LYS A 148 -13.57 12.43 -3.52
CA LYS A 148 -12.53 13.38 -3.16
C LYS A 148 -11.16 12.89 -3.61
N PHE A 149 -10.27 13.80 -3.98
CA PHE A 149 -8.89 13.51 -4.40
C PHE A 149 -7.93 14.38 -3.62
N SER A 150 -6.96 13.73 -2.95
CA SER A 150 -5.91 14.45 -2.20
C SER A 150 -4.54 13.86 -2.44
N GLY A 151 -3.52 14.70 -2.28
CA GLY A 151 -2.13 14.25 -2.18
C GLY A 151 -1.70 14.18 -0.72
N PHE A 152 -0.86 13.21 -0.38
CA PHE A 152 -0.27 13.10 0.94
C PHE A 152 1.26 12.97 0.86
N TRP A 153 1.94 13.87 1.57
CA TRP A 153 3.39 13.85 1.73
C TRP A 153 3.74 13.88 3.22
N VAL A 154 4.15 12.72 3.74
CA VAL A 154 4.40 12.52 5.17
C VAL A 154 5.46 13.47 5.75
N SER A 155 6.48 13.87 4.98
CA SER A 155 7.50 14.80 5.46
C SER A 155 6.87 16.16 5.78
N ARG A 156 6.13 16.72 4.82
CA ARG A 156 5.40 17.99 5.01
C ARG A 156 4.40 17.91 6.16
N TRP A 157 3.67 16.80 6.24
CA TRP A 157 2.74 16.58 7.35
C TRP A 157 3.47 16.53 8.69
N SER A 158 4.62 15.83 8.76
CA SER A 158 5.45 15.68 9.96
C SER A 158 6.00 17.01 10.48
N ASP A 159 6.42 17.89 9.56
CA ASP A 159 6.94 19.22 9.89
C ASP A 159 5.84 20.12 10.47
N ALA A 160 4.62 19.99 9.96
CA ALA A 160 3.47 20.74 10.42
C ALA A 160 2.83 20.17 11.71
N ASN A 161 3.10 18.92 12.06
CA ASN A 161 2.43 18.21 13.16
C ASN A 161 3.42 17.40 14.02
N PRO A 162 4.43 18.04 14.68
CA PRO A 162 5.51 17.33 15.37
C PRO A 162 5.02 16.45 16.53
N GLU A 163 4.03 16.89 17.29
CA GLU A 163 3.48 16.13 18.42
C GLU A 163 2.69 14.91 17.95
N GLU A 164 1.88 15.07 16.89
CA GLU A 164 1.15 13.95 16.29
C GLU A 164 2.10 12.94 15.63
N LYS A 165 3.18 13.42 15.02
CA LYS A 165 4.26 12.57 14.51
C LYS A 165 4.84 11.71 15.62
N LYS A 166 5.18 12.31 16.76
CA LYS A 166 5.73 11.60 17.92
C LYS A 166 4.76 10.51 18.38
N ARG A 167 3.50 10.86 18.63
CA ARG A 167 2.46 9.89 19.03
C ARG A 167 2.30 8.75 18.02
N THR A 168 2.27 9.06 16.73
CA THR A 168 2.16 8.06 15.65
C THR A 168 3.36 7.09 15.68
N VAL A 169 4.57 7.60 15.88
CA VAL A 169 5.78 6.77 15.94
C VAL A 169 5.75 5.89 17.20
N GLU A 170 5.40 6.45 18.36
CA GLU A 170 5.30 5.72 19.63
C GLU A 170 4.29 4.57 19.53
N GLU A 171 3.10 4.82 19.01
CA GLU A 171 2.07 3.79 18.83
C GLU A 171 2.54 2.66 17.90
N ILE A 172 3.18 2.98 16.76
CA ILE A 172 3.72 1.96 15.85
C ILE A 172 4.83 1.16 16.52
N LEU A 173 5.70 1.79 17.31
CA LEU A 173 6.74 1.10 18.05
C LEU A 173 6.18 0.17 19.13
N ASP A 174 5.12 0.58 19.81
CA ASP A 174 4.45 -0.26 20.81
C ASP A 174 3.81 -1.48 20.15
N LEU A 175 3.07 -1.30 19.04
CA LEU A 175 2.55 -2.41 18.24
C LEU A 175 3.64 -3.37 17.76
N THR A 176 4.83 -2.83 17.42
CA THR A 176 5.98 -3.66 17.00
C THR A 176 6.55 -4.45 18.18
N ARG A 177 6.69 -3.83 19.36
CA ARG A 177 7.17 -4.48 20.61
C ARG A 177 6.23 -5.59 21.08
N GLU A 178 4.93 -5.38 20.90
CA GLU A 178 3.89 -6.37 21.21
C GLU A 178 3.82 -7.52 20.18
N GLY A 179 4.54 -7.41 19.07
CA GLY A 179 4.52 -8.39 17.97
C GLY A 179 3.26 -8.32 17.08
N SER A 180 2.41 -7.33 17.30
CA SER A 180 1.17 -7.09 16.53
C SER A 180 1.44 -6.45 15.17
N PHE A 181 2.54 -5.72 15.06
CA PHE A 181 3.01 -5.12 13.80
C PHE A 181 4.39 -5.65 13.45
N ARG A 182 4.56 -6.16 12.23
CA ARG A 182 5.80 -6.78 11.75
C ARG A 182 6.52 -5.86 10.77
N ASP A 183 7.84 -5.87 10.83
CA ASP A 183 8.67 -5.19 9.86
C ASP A 183 8.53 -5.79 8.45
N ILE A 184 8.91 -5.00 7.46
CA ILE A 184 9.02 -5.49 6.08
C ILE A 184 10.18 -6.47 5.98
N PRO A 185 10.09 -7.50 5.11
CA PRO A 185 11.22 -8.37 4.83
C PRO A 185 12.42 -7.56 4.35
N VAL A 186 13.59 -7.86 4.90
CA VAL A 186 14.86 -7.25 4.50
C VAL A 186 15.76 -8.30 3.86
N GLN A 187 16.56 -7.85 2.90
CA GLN A 187 17.63 -8.63 2.30
C GLN A 187 18.95 -7.93 2.61
N GLU A 188 19.72 -8.50 3.51
CA GLU A 188 21.01 -7.94 3.89
C GLU A 188 22.04 -8.15 2.78
N VAL A 189 22.79 -7.12 2.48
CA VAL A 189 23.97 -7.13 1.64
C VAL A 189 25.14 -6.71 2.53
N ARG A 190 25.90 -7.71 3.01
CA ARG A 190 27.08 -7.46 3.84
C ARG A 190 28.20 -6.94 2.99
N TRP A 191 28.94 -5.96 3.49
CA TRP A 191 30.05 -5.35 2.79
C TRP A 191 31.10 -4.79 3.76
N ASP A 192 32.31 -4.73 3.29
CA ASP A 192 33.45 -4.06 3.92
C ASP A 192 34.30 -3.35 2.85
N TRP A 193 35.43 -2.78 3.23
CA TRP A 193 36.32 -2.10 2.30
C TRP A 193 37.01 -3.03 1.29
N GLY A 194 36.99 -4.34 1.49
CA GLY A 194 37.50 -5.37 0.58
C GLY A 194 36.43 -5.95 -0.35
N THR A 195 35.17 -5.55 -0.19
CA THR A 195 34.07 -6.09 -0.99
C THR A 195 34.18 -5.67 -2.44
N GLU A 196 34.05 -6.62 -3.35
CA GLU A 196 34.11 -6.36 -4.81
C GLU A 196 33.03 -5.39 -5.25
N GLU A 197 33.41 -4.40 -6.05
CA GLU A 197 32.51 -3.37 -6.59
C GLU A 197 31.31 -3.97 -7.36
N GLY A 198 31.52 -5.11 -8.04
CA GLY A 198 30.48 -5.83 -8.77
C GLY A 198 29.31 -6.23 -7.89
N LEU A 199 29.55 -6.79 -6.71
CA LEU A 199 28.52 -7.20 -5.77
C LEU A 199 27.66 -6.03 -5.31
N LEU A 200 28.27 -4.88 -5.02
CA LEU A 200 27.56 -3.68 -4.60
C LEU A 200 26.73 -3.09 -5.74
N LYS A 201 27.27 -3.06 -6.96
CA LYS A 201 26.54 -2.62 -8.16
C LYS A 201 25.32 -3.50 -8.45
N ASP A 202 25.49 -4.82 -8.36
CA ASP A 202 24.42 -5.78 -8.61
C ASP A 202 23.31 -5.65 -7.55
N ALA A 203 23.71 -5.45 -6.29
CA ALA A 203 22.76 -5.21 -5.20
C ALA A 203 21.92 -3.94 -5.41
N VAL A 204 22.54 -2.85 -5.87
CA VAL A 204 21.83 -1.59 -6.22
C VAL A 204 20.95 -1.79 -7.44
N SER A 205 21.49 -2.36 -8.52
CA SER A 205 20.78 -2.58 -9.79
C SER A 205 19.55 -3.49 -9.58
N GLY A 206 19.71 -4.55 -8.78
CA GLY A 206 18.60 -5.42 -8.40
C GLY A 206 17.50 -4.68 -7.62
N THR A 207 17.82 -3.62 -6.88
CA THR A 207 16.82 -2.78 -6.21
C THR A 207 15.98 -1.98 -7.23
N LEU A 208 16.60 -1.52 -8.30
CA LEU A 208 15.93 -0.75 -9.36
C LEU A 208 15.06 -1.61 -10.26
N GLY A 209 15.40 -2.89 -10.45
CA GLY A 209 14.64 -3.84 -11.28
C GLY A 209 13.26 -4.21 -10.74
N GLY A 210 13.00 -4.02 -9.46
CA GLY A 210 11.76 -4.41 -8.80
C GLY A 210 11.64 -5.94 -8.58
N PHE A 211 10.49 -6.40 -8.07
CA PHE A 211 10.20 -7.83 -7.77
C PHE A 211 11.09 -8.48 -6.71
N ARG A 212 11.78 -7.73 -5.86
CA ARG A 212 12.53 -8.28 -4.73
C ARG A 212 11.60 -8.86 -3.66
N ALA A 213 12.10 -9.92 -3.00
CA ALA A 213 11.42 -10.53 -1.86
C ALA A 213 11.42 -9.62 -0.61
N GLY A 214 12.35 -8.65 -0.54
CA GLY A 214 12.47 -7.74 0.59
C GLY A 214 13.20 -6.45 0.22
N LYS A 215 13.31 -5.53 1.18
CA LYS A 215 14.08 -4.30 1.03
C LYS A 215 15.57 -4.60 1.18
N GLY A 216 16.39 -4.17 0.22
CA GLY A 216 17.85 -4.27 0.34
C GLY A 216 18.39 -3.36 1.44
N VAL A 217 19.20 -3.91 2.33
CA VAL A 217 19.88 -3.19 3.41
C VAL A 217 21.36 -3.50 3.35
N PHE A 218 22.19 -2.47 3.22
CA PHE A 218 23.64 -2.63 3.28
C PHE A 218 24.10 -2.65 4.74
N VAL A 219 24.78 -3.74 5.14
CA VAL A 219 25.33 -3.92 6.49
C VAL A 219 26.85 -3.89 6.41
N TYR A 220 27.47 -2.94 7.10
CA TYR A 220 28.92 -2.80 7.14
C TYR A 220 29.54 -3.64 8.27
N GLY A 221 30.60 -4.38 7.94
CA GLY A 221 31.35 -5.18 8.91
C GLY A 221 30.68 -6.48 9.34
N ASP A 222 31.38 -7.21 10.20
CA ASP A 222 30.85 -8.39 10.89
C ASP A 222 30.06 -7.96 12.12
N THR A 223 28.75 -8.20 12.13
CA THR A 223 27.91 -8.06 13.31
C THR A 223 27.65 -9.38 13.97
#